data_cf9364f9a7a03f366266925b528988c0
#
_entry.id   cf9364f9a7a03f366266925b528988c0
#
_cell.length_a   1.000
_cell.length_b   1.000
_cell.length_c   1.000
_cell.angle_alpha   90.00
_cell.angle_beta   90.00
_cell.angle_gamma   90.00
#
_symmetry.space_group_name_H-M   'P 1'
#
loop_
_entity.id
_entity.type
_entity.pdbx_description
1 polymer ?
#
loop_
_entity_poly.entity_id
_entity_poly.type
_entity_poly.pdbx_seq_one_letter_code
_entity_poly.pdbx_strand_id
1 'polypeptide(L)'
;MRNTRLDNCIAFIGRKNSGKTTLVEALISELTARGISASSLKHHSHDDFEIDIPGKDSYRHHAAGTVATAIVSSKRFALIEETATESENAKEQCLRSIALLPASNIVLIEGFKQAGIASVELFRQDNPNDQEAATAFVNGVDNLAFAPFPLPEAVVTDMPEVERAAIRAGLPCFGFYDVSQITTWLIDTYAKPLLSVVIQSGGESRRMKQSKALVPFHGRPLIEYMVGRLAPIASELIVTTNEPEKLAYLELCYPGLRLAPDKYDKRGALPGFITALEAASNQNVAVVACDLVNVPVDLIAHEAELLEESHQTSLFMPFDAVIPLTNEGFEPFCGVYRKDACLEAALTCWNKRKERMKNVIDMLNVNIIDAASDPLCTPGCFMNVNTPEDLARAEGKTA
;
A
#
# COMPACT_ATOMS: atom_id res chain seq x y z
N MET A 1 5.57 4.53 -6.94
CA MET A 1 6.27 3.96 -5.77
C MET A 1 6.44 2.48 -5.96
N ARG A 2 7.55 1.95 -5.47
CA ARG A 2 7.74 0.51 -5.32
C ARG A 2 6.91 0.07 -4.13
N ASN A 3 6.34 -1.14 -4.19
CA ASN A 3 5.54 -1.67 -3.10
C ASN A 3 6.44 -1.90 -1.87
N THR A 4 6.23 -1.15 -0.80
CA THR A 4 6.94 -1.29 0.48
C THR A 4 6.06 -1.92 1.55
N ARG A 5 4.79 -2.21 1.23
CA ARG A 5 3.82 -2.82 2.13
C ARG A 5 4.03 -4.33 2.17
N LEU A 6 4.01 -4.89 3.35
CA LEU A 6 4.03 -6.33 3.59
C LEU A 6 2.70 -6.85 4.13
N ASP A 7 1.86 -5.95 4.60
CA ASP A 7 0.52 -6.24 5.13
C ASP A 7 -0.49 -6.66 4.05
N ASN A 8 -0.16 -6.44 2.76
CA ASN A 8 -0.93 -6.94 1.62
C ASN A 8 -0.25 -8.11 0.88
N CYS A 9 0.73 -8.76 1.50
CA CYS A 9 1.48 -9.85 0.89
C CYS A 9 1.14 -11.19 1.57
N ILE A 10 0.91 -12.22 0.77
CA ILE A 10 0.64 -13.58 1.24
C ILE A 10 1.38 -14.61 0.38
N ALA A 11 2.11 -15.52 1.02
CA ALA A 11 2.87 -16.56 0.35
C ALA A 11 2.08 -17.89 0.29
N PHE A 12 2.05 -18.53 -0.86
CA PHE A 12 1.54 -19.88 -1.06
C PHE A 12 2.70 -20.86 -1.05
N ILE A 13 2.81 -21.63 0.02
CA ILE A 13 3.91 -22.57 0.26
C ILE A 13 3.43 -24.02 0.22
N GLY A 14 4.35 -24.95 0.01
CA GLY A 14 4.08 -26.39 -0.09
C GLY A 14 5.12 -27.08 -0.97
N ARG A 15 5.14 -28.38 -1.01
CA ARG A 15 6.10 -29.17 -1.79
C ARG A 15 5.85 -29.07 -3.30
N LYS A 16 6.78 -29.58 -4.10
CA LYS A 16 6.60 -29.69 -5.56
C LYS A 16 5.32 -30.51 -5.84
N ASN A 17 4.52 -30.08 -6.80
CA ASN A 17 3.26 -30.70 -7.21
C ASN A 17 2.10 -30.65 -6.19
N SER A 18 2.18 -29.83 -5.14
CA SER A 18 1.03 -29.61 -4.22
C SER A 18 -0.09 -28.75 -4.82
N GLY A 19 0.02 -28.28 -6.07
CA GLY A 19 -1.04 -27.50 -6.74
C GLY A 19 -0.96 -25.98 -6.54
N LYS A 20 0.15 -25.44 -6.00
CA LYS A 20 0.34 -24.00 -5.77
C LYS A 20 0.05 -23.13 -6.98
N THR A 21 0.71 -23.40 -8.10
CA THR A 21 0.57 -22.61 -9.33
C THR A 21 -0.88 -22.59 -9.82
N THR A 22 -1.55 -23.76 -9.84
CA THR A 22 -2.95 -23.86 -10.26
C THR A 22 -3.89 -23.07 -9.35
N LEU A 23 -3.66 -23.13 -8.04
CA LEU A 23 -4.46 -22.37 -7.08
C LEU A 23 -4.22 -20.86 -7.22
N VAL A 24 -2.96 -20.42 -7.28
CA VAL A 24 -2.62 -19.01 -7.44
C VAL A 24 -3.19 -18.43 -8.74
N GLU A 25 -3.14 -19.18 -9.84
CA GLU A 25 -3.77 -18.81 -11.12
C GLU A 25 -5.29 -18.61 -10.98
N ALA A 26 -5.98 -19.55 -10.33
CA ALA A 26 -7.41 -19.46 -10.09
C ALA A 26 -7.77 -18.25 -9.19
N LEU A 27 -6.98 -18.00 -8.14
CA LEU A 27 -7.16 -16.86 -7.24
C LEU A 27 -6.93 -15.52 -7.94
N ILE A 28 -5.90 -15.41 -8.78
CA ILE A 28 -5.66 -14.18 -9.59
C ILE A 28 -6.87 -13.91 -10.50
N SER A 29 -7.40 -14.95 -11.14
CA SER A 29 -8.56 -14.82 -12.02
C SER A 29 -9.79 -14.34 -11.25
N GLU A 30 -10.07 -14.93 -10.09
CA GLU A 30 -11.21 -14.56 -9.25
C GLU A 30 -11.06 -13.16 -8.63
N LEU A 31 -9.87 -12.79 -8.13
CA LEU A 31 -9.56 -11.43 -7.66
C LEU A 31 -9.81 -10.40 -8.75
N THR A 32 -9.31 -10.67 -9.97
CA THR A 32 -9.51 -9.79 -11.13
C THR A 32 -10.99 -9.65 -11.49
N ALA A 33 -11.76 -10.73 -11.44
CA ALA A 33 -13.20 -10.70 -11.69
C ALA A 33 -13.97 -9.86 -10.65
N ARG A 34 -13.45 -9.79 -9.42
CA ARG A 34 -14.00 -8.95 -8.34
C ARG A 34 -13.44 -7.51 -8.34
N GLY A 35 -12.63 -7.13 -9.34
CA GLY A 35 -12.05 -5.78 -9.44
C GLY A 35 -10.87 -5.52 -8.51
N ILE A 36 -10.31 -6.55 -7.89
CA ILE A 36 -9.13 -6.47 -7.01
C ILE A 36 -7.87 -6.68 -7.85
N SER A 37 -7.00 -5.68 -7.88
CA SER A 37 -5.71 -5.80 -8.57
C SER A 37 -4.74 -6.67 -7.78
N ALA A 38 -4.15 -7.68 -8.45
CA ALA A 38 -3.17 -8.56 -7.84
C ALA A 38 -1.84 -8.48 -8.60
N SER A 39 -0.73 -8.42 -7.85
CA SER A 39 0.61 -8.71 -8.36
C SER A 39 1.01 -10.12 -7.94
N SER A 40 1.85 -10.79 -8.73
CA SER A 40 2.38 -12.10 -8.38
C SER A 40 3.90 -12.09 -8.37
N LEU A 41 4.48 -12.81 -7.40
CA LEU A 41 5.90 -13.08 -7.28
C LEU A 41 6.09 -14.59 -7.20
N LYS A 42 6.99 -15.14 -8.03
CA LYS A 42 7.30 -16.57 -7.99
C LYS A 42 8.77 -16.78 -7.66
N HIS A 43 9.05 -17.55 -6.60
CA HIS A 43 10.38 -18.01 -6.26
C HIS A 43 10.71 -19.30 -7.05
N HIS A 44 11.80 -19.28 -7.79
CA HIS A 44 12.34 -20.46 -8.42
C HIS A 44 13.50 -20.99 -7.57
N SER A 45 13.46 -22.27 -7.21
CA SER A 45 14.45 -22.88 -6.31
C SER A 45 15.74 -23.32 -7.02
N HIS A 46 15.85 -23.09 -8.31
CA HIS A 46 17.00 -23.43 -9.14
C HIS A 46 17.42 -22.18 -9.92
N ASP A 47 18.72 -22.01 -10.14
CA ASP A 47 19.28 -20.81 -10.78
C ASP A 47 19.19 -20.85 -12.32
N ASP A 48 18.54 -21.87 -12.90
CA ASP A 48 18.48 -22.18 -14.33
C ASP A 48 17.17 -21.78 -15.02
N PHE A 49 16.39 -20.82 -14.44
CA PHE A 49 15.18 -20.39 -15.11
C PHE A 49 15.47 -19.40 -16.25
N GLU A 50 14.86 -19.62 -17.39
CA GLU A 50 14.93 -18.75 -18.57
C GLU A 50 13.57 -18.10 -18.81
N ILE A 51 13.53 -16.77 -18.93
CA ILE A 51 12.35 -15.99 -19.29
C ILE A 51 12.38 -15.60 -20.76
N ASP A 52 13.61 -15.36 -21.29
CA ASP A 52 13.82 -14.90 -22.66
C ASP A 52 13.82 -16.07 -23.67
N ILE A 53 13.58 -15.75 -24.92
CA ILE A 53 13.55 -16.76 -25.98
C ILE A 53 14.95 -16.85 -26.61
N PRO A 54 15.61 -18.02 -26.56
CA PRO A 54 16.90 -18.23 -27.20
C PRO A 54 16.93 -17.76 -28.67
N GLY A 55 17.94 -16.97 -29.02
CA GLY A 55 18.14 -16.44 -30.36
C GLY A 55 17.46 -15.08 -30.66
N LYS A 56 16.62 -14.56 -29.76
CA LYS A 56 16.11 -13.18 -29.86
C LYS A 56 17.18 -12.16 -29.47
N ASP A 57 17.00 -10.91 -29.86
CA ASP A 57 18.00 -9.86 -29.63
C ASP A 57 18.28 -9.64 -28.14
N SER A 58 17.25 -9.61 -27.30
CA SER A 58 17.37 -9.51 -25.84
C SER A 58 18.18 -10.65 -25.25
N TYR A 59 17.90 -11.88 -25.64
CA TYR A 59 18.69 -13.07 -25.24
C TYR A 59 20.16 -12.93 -25.66
N ARG A 60 20.43 -12.44 -26.89
CA ARG A 60 21.78 -12.24 -27.38
C ARG A 60 22.54 -11.17 -26.61
N HIS A 61 21.87 -10.10 -26.19
CA HIS A 61 22.46 -9.08 -25.33
C HIS A 61 22.85 -9.68 -23.98
N HIS A 62 21.95 -10.44 -23.36
CA HIS A 62 22.19 -11.14 -22.11
C HIS A 62 23.37 -12.13 -22.24
N ALA A 63 23.36 -13.00 -23.24
CA ALA A 63 24.41 -13.96 -23.49
C ALA A 63 25.78 -13.32 -23.83
N ALA A 64 25.78 -12.06 -24.24
CA ALA A 64 27.00 -11.27 -24.45
C ALA A 64 27.59 -10.66 -23.18
N GLY A 65 26.92 -10.84 -22.00
CA GLY A 65 27.44 -10.44 -20.69
C GLY A 65 26.94 -9.09 -20.19
N THR A 66 25.71 -8.64 -20.58
CA THR A 66 25.11 -7.46 -19.94
C THR A 66 24.72 -7.76 -18.50
N VAL A 67 24.89 -6.79 -17.60
CA VAL A 67 24.45 -6.90 -16.19
C VAL A 67 22.93 -6.86 -16.04
N ALA A 68 22.24 -6.25 -17.01
CA ALA A 68 20.79 -6.23 -17.09
C ALA A 68 20.30 -5.99 -18.52
N THR A 69 19.17 -6.58 -18.88
CA THR A 69 18.49 -6.37 -20.16
C THR A 69 17.07 -5.92 -19.93
N ALA A 70 16.69 -4.75 -20.44
CA ALA A 70 15.30 -4.26 -20.38
C ALA A 70 14.66 -4.33 -21.75
N ILE A 71 13.41 -4.81 -21.77
CA ILE A 71 12.55 -4.86 -22.96
C ILE A 71 11.34 -3.98 -22.68
N VAL A 72 11.08 -3.01 -23.57
CA VAL A 72 9.99 -2.05 -23.40
C VAL A 72 9.11 -1.97 -24.64
N SER A 73 7.82 -1.91 -24.44
CA SER A 73 6.81 -1.59 -25.45
C SER A 73 5.79 -0.58 -24.88
N SER A 74 4.85 -0.13 -25.69
CA SER A 74 3.78 0.78 -25.20
C SER A 74 2.90 0.17 -24.10
N LYS A 75 2.89 -1.16 -23.92
CA LYS A 75 2.01 -1.87 -22.98
C LYS A 75 2.74 -2.78 -21.99
N ARG A 76 4.03 -3.05 -22.19
CA ARG A 76 4.78 -4.01 -21.39
C ARG A 76 6.19 -3.52 -21.15
N PHE A 77 6.67 -3.79 -19.94
CA PHE A 77 8.06 -3.63 -19.52
C PHE A 77 8.53 -4.92 -18.88
N ALA A 78 9.72 -5.39 -19.24
CA ALA A 78 10.40 -6.48 -18.58
C ALA A 78 11.86 -6.07 -18.32
N LEU A 79 12.38 -6.44 -17.15
CA LEU A 79 13.75 -6.28 -16.74
C LEU A 79 14.28 -7.63 -16.30
N ILE A 80 15.39 -8.05 -16.90
CA ILE A 80 16.16 -9.23 -16.53
C ILE A 80 17.48 -8.72 -16.00
N GLU A 81 17.78 -8.99 -14.73
CA GLU A 81 19.00 -8.56 -14.04
C GLU A 81 19.71 -9.79 -13.47
N GLU A 82 21.00 -9.92 -13.72
CA GLU A 82 21.85 -10.90 -13.06
C GLU A 82 22.16 -10.45 -11.64
N THR A 83 21.72 -11.24 -10.66
CA THR A 83 21.98 -10.94 -9.26
C THR A 83 23.22 -11.70 -8.80
N ALA A 84 24.35 -10.99 -8.68
CA ALA A 84 25.61 -11.56 -8.21
C ALA A 84 25.70 -11.75 -6.67
N THR A 85 24.59 -11.65 -5.96
CA THR A 85 24.58 -11.68 -4.48
C THR A 85 24.40 -13.10 -3.96
N GLU A 86 25.49 -13.85 -3.83
CA GLU A 86 25.56 -15.15 -3.12
C GLU A 86 25.22 -15.04 -1.61
N SER A 87 25.00 -13.83 -1.06
CA SER A 87 24.86 -13.58 0.38
C SER A 87 23.47 -13.12 0.84
N GLU A 88 22.52 -12.85 -0.07
CA GLU A 88 21.17 -12.47 0.34
C GLU A 88 20.38 -13.65 0.92
N ASN A 89 19.82 -13.47 2.10
CA ASN A 89 18.89 -14.45 2.65
C ASN A 89 17.52 -14.37 1.93
N ALA A 90 16.73 -15.44 2.04
CA ALA A 90 15.43 -15.55 1.35
C ALA A 90 14.46 -14.39 1.68
N LYS A 91 14.57 -13.82 2.88
CA LYS A 91 13.74 -12.68 3.29
C LYS A 91 14.14 -11.42 2.54
N GLU A 92 15.43 -11.10 2.48
CA GLU A 92 15.94 -9.91 1.79
C GLU A 92 15.64 -9.99 0.29
N GLN A 93 15.86 -11.15 -0.32
CA GLN A 93 15.54 -11.39 -1.73
C GLN A 93 14.04 -11.19 -2.01
N CYS A 94 13.16 -11.73 -1.16
CA CYS A 94 11.72 -11.58 -1.28
C CYS A 94 11.31 -10.10 -1.16
N LEU A 95 11.80 -9.39 -0.15
CA LEU A 95 11.50 -7.97 0.08
C LEU A 95 11.96 -7.08 -1.07
N ARG A 96 13.17 -7.32 -1.60
CA ARG A 96 13.68 -6.63 -2.77
C ARG A 96 12.79 -6.87 -4.00
N SER A 97 12.38 -8.10 -4.22
CA SER A 97 11.52 -8.47 -5.35
C SER A 97 10.13 -7.82 -5.23
N ILE A 98 9.51 -7.84 -4.05
CA ILE A 98 8.24 -7.15 -3.79
C ILE A 98 8.37 -5.65 -4.09
N ALA A 99 9.48 -5.03 -3.67
CA ALA A 99 9.71 -3.61 -3.89
C ALA A 99 9.84 -3.23 -5.38
N LEU A 100 10.09 -4.16 -6.28
CA LEU A 100 10.12 -3.92 -7.72
C LEU A 100 8.74 -4.02 -8.38
N LEU A 101 7.78 -4.66 -7.73
CA LEU A 101 6.41 -4.78 -8.25
C LEU A 101 5.68 -3.42 -8.22
N PRO A 102 4.79 -3.17 -9.18
CA PRO A 102 3.86 -2.05 -9.08
C PRO A 102 2.92 -2.25 -7.88
N ALA A 103 2.42 -1.15 -7.33
CA ALA A 103 1.42 -1.20 -6.27
C ALA A 103 0.15 -1.91 -6.77
N SER A 104 -0.36 -2.84 -5.96
CA SER A 104 -1.60 -3.58 -6.19
C SER A 104 -2.34 -3.77 -4.85
N ASN A 105 -3.62 -4.11 -4.90
CA ASN A 105 -4.39 -4.36 -3.67
C ASN A 105 -3.80 -5.52 -2.87
N ILE A 106 -3.30 -6.56 -3.55
CA ILE A 106 -2.71 -7.75 -2.92
C ILE A 106 -1.52 -8.26 -3.74
N VAL A 107 -0.53 -8.85 -3.06
CA VAL A 107 0.60 -9.55 -3.67
C VAL A 107 0.55 -11.02 -3.32
N LEU A 108 0.35 -11.87 -4.31
CA LEU A 108 0.38 -13.32 -4.16
C LEU A 108 1.80 -13.83 -4.46
N ILE A 109 2.40 -14.51 -3.51
CA ILE A 109 3.78 -15.00 -3.60
C ILE A 109 3.75 -16.53 -3.70
N GLU A 110 4.29 -17.10 -4.76
CA GLU A 110 4.47 -18.55 -4.87
C GLU A 110 5.88 -18.94 -4.38
N GLY A 111 5.95 -19.65 -3.27
CA GLY A 111 7.22 -20.08 -2.67
C GLY A 111 7.70 -19.19 -1.52
N PHE A 112 9.00 -18.96 -1.40
CA PHE A 112 9.64 -18.18 -0.34
C PHE A 112 9.30 -18.64 1.10
N LYS A 113 9.18 -19.95 1.34
CA LYS A 113 8.85 -20.51 2.68
C LYS A 113 9.73 -19.97 3.82
N GLN A 114 11.00 -19.64 3.53
CA GLN A 114 11.97 -19.16 4.52
C GLN A 114 11.97 -17.62 4.68
N ALA A 115 11.15 -16.90 3.94
CA ALA A 115 11.14 -15.43 4.00
C ALA A 115 10.43 -14.85 5.25
N GLY A 116 9.70 -15.68 6.00
CA GLY A 116 8.97 -15.24 7.20
C GLY A 116 7.80 -14.29 6.87
N ILE A 117 7.19 -14.45 5.70
CA ILE A 117 5.99 -13.73 5.26
C ILE A 117 4.77 -14.58 5.63
N ALA A 118 3.64 -13.93 5.92
CA ALA A 118 2.34 -14.57 6.11
C ALA A 118 2.09 -15.59 4.99
N SER A 119 1.64 -16.79 5.32
CA SER A 119 1.57 -17.88 4.33
C SER A 119 0.34 -18.75 4.43
N VAL A 120 -0.05 -19.29 3.29
CA VAL A 120 -1.00 -20.39 3.13
C VAL A 120 -0.21 -21.64 2.78
N GLU A 121 -0.33 -22.72 3.57
CA GLU A 121 0.38 -23.96 3.27
C GLU A 121 -0.55 -24.99 2.62
N LEU A 122 -0.07 -25.61 1.53
CA LEU A 122 -0.82 -26.54 0.73
C LEU A 122 -0.36 -27.98 0.99
N PHE A 123 -1.33 -28.88 1.21
CA PHE A 123 -1.10 -30.31 1.39
C PHE A 123 -2.09 -31.10 0.53
N ARG A 124 -1.58 -31.90 -0.41
CA ARG A 124 -2.37 -32.70 -1.32
C ARG A 124 -2.21 -34.18 -1.03
N GLN A 125 -3.33 -34.89 -0.88
CA GLN A 125 -3.35 -36.30 -0.53
C GLN A 125 -2.62 -37.18 -1.56
N ASP A 126 -2.84 -36.91 -2.85
CA ASP A 126 -2.24 -37.67 -3.94
C ASP A 126 -0.78 -37.27 -4.24
N ASN A 127 -0.20 -36.34 -3.49
CA ASN A 127 1.19 -35.95 -3.65
C ASN A 127 2.10 -36.64 -2.62
N PRO A 128 2.93 -37.63 -3.00
CA PRO A 128 3.80 -38.30 -2.08
C PRO A 128 4.76 -37.38 -1.32
N ASN A 129 5.12 -36.23 -1.92
CA ASN A 129 6.03 -35.25 -1.31
C ASN A 129 5.37 -34.48 -0.14
N ASP A 130 4.04 -34.49 -0.04
CA ASP A 130 3.32 -33.76 1.02
C ASP A 130 3.12 -34.62 2.29
N GLN A 131 3.29 -35.94 2.23
CA GLN A 131 3.02 -36.84 3.35
C GLN A 131 3.89 -36.55 4.58
N GLU A 132 5.20 -36.35 4.37
CA GLU A 132 6.13 -36.00 5.45
C GLU A 132 5.82 -34.60 5.99
N ALA A 133 5.55 -33.63 5.09
CA ALA A 133 5.22 -32.27 5.47
C ALA A 133 3.89 -32.20 6.25
N ALA A 134 2.88 -32.96 5.86
CA ALA A 134 1.61 -33.09 6.55
C ALA A 134 1.79 -33.67 7.96
N THR A 135 2.59 -34.73 8.07
CA THR A 135 2.92 -35.33 9.38
C THR A 135 3.63 -34.31 10.27
N ALA A 136 4.59 -33.57 9.74
CA ALA A 136 5.30 -32.53 10.47
C ALA A 136 4.37 -31.39 10.93
N PHE A 137 3.44 -30.96 10.06
CA PHE A 137 2.42 -29.96 10.40
C PHE A 137 1.51 -30.44 11.54
N VAL A 138 0.94 -31.65 11.43
CA VAL A 138 0.07 -32.23 12.46
C VAL A 138 0.79 -32.30 13.81
N ASN A 139 2.03 -32.81 13.82
CA ASN A 139 2.85 -32.89 15.04
C ASN A 139 3.20 -31.49 15.59
N GLY A 140 3.45 -30.52 14.73
CA GLY A 140 3.74 -29.14 15.10
C GLY A 140 2.54 -28.43 15.74
N VAL A 141 1.32 -28.70 15.27
CA VAL A 141 0.08 -28.21 15.88
C VAL A 141 -0.11 -28.81 17.28
N ASP A 142 0.13 -30.10 17.42
CA ASP A 142 -0.05 -30.81 18.71
C ASP A 142 1.06 -30.45 19.72
N ASN A 143 2.21 -29.93 19.27
CA ASN A 143 3.32 -29.54 20.09
C ASN A 143 4.10 -28.34 19.53
N LEU A 144 3.59 -27.13 19.76
CA LEU A 144 4.12 -25.85 19.24
C LEU A 144 5.61 -25.61 19.56
N ALA A 145 6.15 -26.22 20.62
CA ALA A 145 7.57 -26.12 20.97
C ALA A 145 8.50 -26.83 19.96
N PHE A 146 7.97 -27.70 19.12
CA PHE A 146 8.71 -28.47 18.12
C PHE A 146 8.30 -28.09 16.67
N ALA A 147 7.43 -27.08 16.49
CA ALA A 147 7.11 -26.61 15.15
C ALA A 147 8.38 -26.03 14.49
N PRO A 148 8.83 -26.59 13.36
CA PRO A 148 10.07 -26.15 12.70
C PRO A 148 9.97 -24.73 12.08
N PHE A 149 8.75 -24.21 11.96
CA PHE A 149 8.42 -22.88 11.44
C PHE A 149 7.18 -22.32 12.16
N PRO A 150 6.92 -20.98 12.09
CA PRO A 150 5.63 -20.43 12.47
C PRO A 150 4.51 -21.16 11.73
N LEU A 151 3.36 -21.36 12.38
CA LEU A 151 2.19 -21.91 11.71
C LEU A 151 1.78 -20.98 10.56
N PRO A 152 1.23 -21.52 9.45
CA PRO A 152 0.66 -20.70 8.38
C PRO A 152 -0.58 -19.96 8.87
N GLU A 153 -0.97 -18.91 8.15
CA GLU A 153 -2.22 -18.16 8.42
C GLU A 153 -3.47 -18.94 8.00
N ALA A 154 -3.33 -19.82 7.01
CA ALA A 154 -4.38 -20.72 6.56
C ALA A 154 -3.79 -21.98 5.93
N VAL A 155 -4.63 -22.99 5.76
CA VAL A 155 -4.28 -24.27 5.12
C VAL A 155 -5.22 -24.56 3.95
N VAL A 156 -4.67 -25.07 2.85
CA VAL A 156 -5.46 -25.65 1.74
C VAL A 156 -5.11 -27.13 1.61
N THR A 157 -6.11 -28.01 1.78
CA THR A 157 -5.86 -29.44 1.82
C THR A 157 -7.07 -30.28 1.40
N ASP A 158 -6.77 -31.50 0.97
CA ASP A 158 -7.72 -32.62 0.80
C ASP A 158 -7.35 -33.80 1.72
N MET A 159 -6.44 -33.57 2.72
CA MET A 159 -5.99 -34.55 3.72
C MET A 159 -6.78 -34.38 5.02
N PRO A 160 -7.63 -35.36 5.43
CA PRO A 160 -8.48 -35.21 6.62
C PRO A 160 -7.74 -35.03 7.94
N GLU A 161 -6.52 -35.56 8.07
CA GLU A 161 -5.68 -35.38 9.26
C GLU A 161 -5.15 -33.94 9.37
N VAL A 162 -4.76 -33.32 8.25
CA VAL A 162 -4.30 -31.93 8.19
C VAL A 162 -5.47 -30.98 8.46
N GLU A 163 -6.64 -31.23 7.86
CA GLU A 163 -7.87 -30.47 8.12
C GLU A 163 -8.21 -30.45 9.63
N ARG A 164 -8.24 -31.63 10.25
CA ARG A 164 -8.50 -31.74 11.69
C ARG A 164 -7.45 -31.00 12.56
N ALA A 165 -6.19 -31.05 12.15
CA ALA A 165 -5.12 -30.34 12.85
C ALA A 165 -5.28 -28.81 12.70
N ALA A 166 -5.57 -28.32 11.49
CA ALA A 166 -5.81 -26.91 11.22
C ALA A 166 -7.00 -26.37 12.06
N ILE A 167 -8.11 -27.10 12.11
CA ILE A 167 -9.29 -26.77 12.93
C ILE A 167 -8.89 -26.69 14.42
N ARG A 168 -8.13 -27.67 14.95
CA ARG A 168 -7.65 -27.64 16.35
C ARG A 168 -6.75 -26.43 16.63
N ALA A 169 -5.98 -26.00 15.64
CA ALA A 169 -5.12 -24.82 15.76
C ALA A 169 -5.88 -23.49 15.60
N GLY A 170 -7.18 -23.53 15.26
CA GLY A 170 -7.99 -22.33 14.97
C GLY A 170 -7.62 -21.67 13.65
N LEU A 171 -6.99 -22.39 12.71
CA LEU A 171 -6.59 -21.88 11.41
C LEU A 171 -7.73 -22.02 10.39
N PRO A 172 -7.96 -21.03 9.52
CA PRO A 172 -8.78 -21.18 8.34
C PRO A 172 -8.29 -22.37 7.51
N CYS A 173 -9.21 -23.25 7.12
CA CYS A 173 -8.91 -24.44 6.32
C CYS A 173 -9.86 -24.54 5.14
N PHE A 174 -9.32 -24.73 3.94
CA PHE A 174 -10.05 -24.74 2.69
C PHE A 174 -9.69 -25.97 1.86
N GLY A 175 -10.62 -26.39 1.00
CA GLY A 175 -10.34 -27.34 -0.07
C GLY A 175 -9.72 -26.65 -1.30
N PHE A 176 -9.12 -27.43 -2.20
CA PHE A 176 -8.50 -26.89 -3.42
C PHE A 176 -9.49 -26.24 -4.39
N TYR A 177 -10.77 -26.56 -4.29
CA TYR A 177 -11.83 -26.01 -5.14
C TYR A 177 -12.61 -24.87 -4.51
N ASP A 178 -12.29 -24.49 -3.27
CA ASP A 178 -12.96 -23.43 -2.53
C ASP A 178 -12.44 -22.03 -2.92
N VAL A 179 -12.12 -21.84 -4.22
CA VAL A 179 -11.48 -20.62 -4.74
C VAL A 179 -12.22 -19.36 -4.31
N SER A 180 -13.56 -19.35 -4.39
CA SER A 180 -14.37 -18.20 -4.01
C SER A 180 -14.27 -17.87 -2.51
N GLN A 181 -14.21 -18.88 -1.63
CA GLN A 181 -14.08 -18.69 -0.18
C GLN A 181 -12.67 -18.22 0.19
N ILE A 182 -11.64 -18.83 -0.42
CA ILE A 182 -10.25 -18.40 -0.24
C ILE A 182 -10.09 -16.95 -0.71
N THR A 183 -10.67 -16.59 -1.86
CA THR A 183 -10.61 -15.21 -2.38
C THR A 183 -11.28 -14.23 -1.43
N THR A 184 -12.45 -14.57 -0.88
CA THR A 184 -13.12 -13.72 0.12
C THR A 184 -12.23 -13.52 1.34
N TRP A 185 -11.68 -14.59 1.90
CA TRP A 185 -10.76 -14.51 3.03
C TRP A 185 -9.50 -13.68 2.72
N LEU A 186 -8.94 -13.81 1.52
CA LEU A 186 -7.79 -13.00 1.08
C LEU A 186 -8.14 -11.51 0.98
N ILE A 187 -9.32 -11.19 0.46
CA ILE A 187 -9.80 -9.81 0.35
C ILE A 187 -9.97 -9.20 1.76
N ASP A 188 -10.66 -9.90 2.64
CA ASP A 188 -10.99 -9.42 3.99
C ASP A 188 -9.73 -9.26 4.87
N THR A 189 -8.69 -10.06 4.63
CA THR A 189 -7.50 -10.09 5.48
C THR A 189 -6.33 -9.29 4.91
N TYR A 190 -6.07 -9.41 3.60
CA TYR A 190 -4.83 -8.94 2.97
C TYR A 190 -5.04 -7.86 1.91
N ALA A 191 -6.20 -7.80 1.24
CA ALA A 191 -6.37 -6.77 0.22
C ALA A 191 -6.45 -5.38 0.87
N LYS A 192 -5.61 -4.46 0.40
CA LYS A 192 -5.59 -3.08 0.87
C LYS A 192 -6.00 -2.13 -0.25
N PRO A 193 -6.78 -1.07 0.06
CA PRO A 193 -7.17 -0.09 -0.95
C PRO A 193 -5.94 0.59 -1.56
N LEU A 194 -6.02 0.85 -2.86
CA LEU A 194 -5.04 1.69 -3.54
C LEU A 194 -5.27 3.15 -3.14
N LEU A 195 -4.30 3.74 -2.44
CA LEU A 195 -4.39 5.08 -1.88
C LEU A 195 -3.34 5.99 -2.50
N SER A 196 -3.78 7.06 -3.20
CA SER A 196 -2.91 8.18 -3.52
C SER A 196 -2.81 9.08 -2.30
N VAL A 197 -1.62 9.24 -1.75
CA VAL A 197 -1.37 10.20 -0.68
C VAL A 197 -0.78 11.47 -1.29
N VAL A 198 -1.46 12.59 -1.09
CA VAL A 198 -1.05 13.91 -1.60
C VAL A 198 -0.67 14.79 -0.42
N ILE A 199 0.61 15.14 -0.32
CA ILE A 199 1.13 16.08 0.67
C ILE A 199 1.05 17.47 0.06
N GLN A 200 0.22 18.34 0.64
CA GLN A 200 0.11 19.72 0.18
C GLN A 200 1.21 20.59 0.78
N SER A 201 2.13 21.05 -0.05
CA SER A 201 3.25 21.92 0.31
C SER A 201 3.13 23.34 -0.26
N GLY A 202 1.94 23.75 -0.67
CA GLY A 202 1.66 25.00 -1.41
C GLY A 202 1.23 26.21 -0.56
N GLY A 203 1.74 26.42 0.64
CA GLY A 203 1.40 27.57 1.51
C GLY A 203 2.43 28.69 1.50
N GLU A 204 2.01 29.99 1.45
CA GLU A 204 2.92 31.11 1.72
C GLU A 204 3.34 31.15 3.19
N SER A 205 4.59 30.80 3.45
CA SER A 205 5.19 30.92 4.79
C SER A 205 5.65 32.36 5.08
N ARG A 206 4.74 33.35 5.04
CA ARG A 206 5.07 34.77 5.31
C ARG A 206 5.73 34.96 6.69
N ARG A 207 5.35 34.13 7.68
CA ARG A 207 5.87 34.19 9.07
C ARG A 207 7.22 33.48 9.22
N MET A 208 7.47 32.42 8.46
CA MET A 208 8.69 31.62 8.52
C MET A 208 9.84 32.17 7.65
N LYS A 209 9.58 33.17 6.79
CA LYS A 209 10.56 33.82 5.87
C LYS A 209 11.28 32.84 4.90
N GLN A 210 10.88 31.59 4.86
CA GLN A 210 11.44 30.53 3.99
C GLN A 210 10.35 29.54 3.62
N SER A 211 10.61 28.66 2.64
CA SER A 211 9.71 27.59 2.26
C SER A 211 9.43 26.67 3.46
N LYS A 212 8.17 26.54 3.86
CA LYS A 212 7.75 25.73 5.00
C LYS A 212 8.18 24.28 4.86
N ALA A 213 8.14 23.75 3.63
CA ALA A 213 8.56 22.40 3.30
C ALA A 213 10.03 22.11 3.65
N LEU A 214 10.89 23.14 3.56
CA LEU A 214 12.34 23.00 3.76
C LEU A 214 12.81 23.38 5.17
N VAL A 215 11.89 23.75 6.07
CA VAL A 215 12.25 24.04 7.46
C VAL A 215 12.80 22.78 8.12
N PRO A 216 13.94 22.84 8.83
CA PRO A 216 14.47 21.69 9.55
C PRO A 216 13.52 21.20 10.64
N PHE A 217 13.22 19.90 10.62
CA PHE A 217 12.42 19.21 11.62
C PHE A 217 13.05 17.84 11.90
N HIS A 218 13.38 17.55 13.16
CA HIS A 218 14.16 16.37 13.52
C HIS A 218 15.42 16.15 12.65
N GLY A 219 16.14 17.24 12.34
CA GLY A 219 17.40 17.19 11.60
C GLY A 219 17.29 16.97 10.08
N ARG A 220 16.09 17.00 9.50
CA ARG A 220 15.84 16.90 8.05
C ARG A 220 14.76 17.88 7.61
N PRO A 221 14.62 18.21 6.31
CA PRO A 221 13.52 19.04 5.84
C PRO A 221 12.15 18.47 6.23
N LEU A 222 11.21 19.35 6.61
CA LEU A 222 9.88 18.97 7.05
C LEU A 222 9.16 18.08 6.04
N ILE A 223 9.28 18.39 4.74
CA ILE A 223 8.69 17.59 3.68
C ILE A 223 9.24 16.16 3.64
N GLU A 224 10.54 15.97 3.87
CA GLU A 224 11.14 14.63 3.91
C GLU A 224 10.67 13.83 5.13
N TYR A 225 10.45 14.51 6.25
CA TYR A 225 9.84 13.89 7.42
C TYR A 225 8.43 13.38 7.11
N MET A 226 7.59 14.22 6.47
CA MET A 226 6.23 13.85 6.07
C MET A 226 6.22 12.74 5.03
N VAL A 227 7.08 12.82 4.02
CA VAL A 227 7.27 11.76 3.01
C VAL A 227 7.60 10.42 3.67
N GLY A 228 8.57 10.41 4.60
CA GLY A 228 8.98 9.19 5.30
C GLY A 228 7.85 8.56 6.13
N ARG A 229 6.99 9.38 6.73
CA ARG A 229 5.84 8.89 7.53
C ARG A 229 4.71 8.34 6.68
N LEU A 230 4.40 9.01 5.57
CA LEU A 230 3.22 8.70 4.75
C LEU A 230 3.50 7.67 3.63
N ALA A 231 4.76 7.52 3.23
CA ALA A 231 5.15 6.55 2.22
C ALA A 231 4.65 5.10 2.48
N PRO A 232 4.70 4.58 3.74
CA PRO A 232 4.30 3.20 4.01
C PRO A 232 2.83 2.88 3.68
N ILE A 233 1.92 3.86 3.75
CA ILE A 233 0.48 3.66 3.46
C ILE A 233 0.11 4.03 2.02
N ALA A 234 1.03 4.63 1.26
CA ALA A 234 0.75 5.14 -0.07
C ALA A 234 1.03 4.09 -1.16
N SER A 235 0.08 3.84 -2.04
CA SER A 235 0.32 3.18 -3.33
C SER A 235 0.84 4.17 -4.39
N GLU A 236 0.56 5.46 -4.21
CA GLU A 236 1.08 6.59 -4.97
C GLU A 236 1.34 7.76 -4.01
N LEU A 237 2.52 8.37 -4.06
CA LEU A 237 2.86 9.54 -3.24
C LEU A 237 3.12 10.75 -4.12
N ILE A 238 2.40 11.83 -3.83
CA ILE A 238 2.46 13.08 -4.58
C ILE A 238 2.74 14.22 -3.61
N VAL A 239 3.57 15.16 -4.02
CA VAL A 239 3.75 16.45 -3.32
C VAL A 239 3.27 17.56 -4.24
N THR A 240 2.19 18.25 -3.87
CA THR A 240 1.79 19.47 -4.57
C THR A 240 2.59 20.65 -4.05
N THR A 241 3.07 21.50 -4.96
CA THR A 241 3.97 22.61 -4.58
C THR A 241 3.93 23.76 -5.57
N ASN A 242 4.13 24.99 -5.06
CA ASN A 242 4.37 26.20 -5.87
C ASN A 242 5.86 26.44 -6.14
N GLU A 243 6.75 25.60 -5.61
CA GLU A 243 8.20 25.73 -5.69
C GLU A 243 8.84 24.41 -6.17
N PRO A 244 8.42 23.88 -7.35
CA PRO A 244 8.86 22.56 -7.79
C PRO A 244 10.37 22.47 -7.96
N GLU A 245 11.05 23.53 -8.35
CA GLU A 245 12.50 23.60 -8.50
C GLU A 245 13.25 23.38 -7.18
N LYS A 246 12.68 23.81 -6.05
CA LYS A 246 13.28 23.61 -4.73
C LYS A 246 13.11 22.21 -4.19
N LEU A 247 12.09 21.48 -4.67
CA LEU A 247 11.72 20.14 -4.22
C LEU A 247 12.06 19.03 -5.22
N ALA A 248 12.63 19.37 -6.39
CA ALA A 248 12.96 18.42 -7.45
C ALA A 248 13.86 17.25 -6.96
N TYR A 249 14.69 17.47 -5.97
CA TYR A 249 15.54 16.44 -5.38
C TYR A 249 14.72 15.29 -4.73
N LEU A 250 13.47 15.52 -4.32
CA LEU A 250 12.63 14.48 -3.73
C LEU A 250 12.34 13.34 -4.71
N GLU A 251 12.17 13.64 -5.99
CA GLU A 251 11.94 12.60 -7.03
C GLU A 251 13.18 11.72 -7.21
N LEU A 252 14.38 12.25 -6.95
CA LEU A 252 15.64 11.51 -6.98
C LEU A 252 15.83 10.67 -5.71
N CYS A 253 15.50 11.23 -4.54
CA CYS A 253 15.68 10.57 -3.24
C CYS A 253 14.61 9.53 -2.94
N TYR A 254 13.40 9.73 -3.46
CA TYR A 254 12.24 8.87 -3.20
C TYR A 254 11.65 8.33 -4.51
N PRO A 255 12.20 7.22 -5.05
CA PRO A 255 11.74 6.65 -6.32
C PRO A 255 10.22 6.40 -6.33
N GLY A 256 9.52 6.99 -7.31
CA GLY A 256 8.08 6.91 -7.46
C GLY A 256 7.29 8.00 -6.72
N LEU A 257 7.92 8.86 -5.93
CA LEU A 257 7.34 10.14 -5.55
C LEU A 257 7.23 11.03 -6.79
N ARG A 258 6.14 11.78 -6.89
CA ARG A 258 5.88 12.69 -8.00
C ARG A 258 5.57 14.10 -7.48
N LEU A 259 6.21 15.09 -8.06
CA LEU A 259 5.85 16.49 -7.82
C LEU A 259 4.71 16.90 -8.77
N ALA A 260 3.74 17.64 -8.23
CA ALA A 260 2.66 18.24 -8.99
C ALA A 260 2.62 19.75 -8.70
N PRO A 261 2.97 20.60 -9.69
CA PRO A 261 2.85 22.05 -9.53
C PRO A 261 1.38 22.47 -9.37
N ASP A 262 1.12 23.46 -8.52
CA ASP A 262 -0.21 24.06 -8.42
C ASP A 262 -0.64 24.64 -9.76
N LYS A 263 -1.82 24.27 -10.23
CA LYS A 263 -2.35 24.69 -11.53
C LYS A 263 -3.02 26.06 -11.52
N TYR A 264 -3.38 26.54 -10.33
CA TYR A 264 -4.19 27.74 -10.16
C TYR A 264 -3.33 28.92 -9.69
N ASP A 265 -3.44 30.07 -10.35
CA ASP A 265 -2.73 31.30 -9.96
C ASP A 265 -3.17 31.78 -8.57
N LYS A 266 -4.43 31.53 -8.22
CA LYS A 266 -4.97 31.86 -6.91
C LYS A 266 -4.60 30.79 -5.89
N ARG A 267 -3.85 31.18 -4.88
CA ARG A 267 -3.49 30.32 -3.75
C ARG A 267 -4.63 30.19 -2.75
N GLY A 268 -4.77 29.03 -2.12
CA GLY A 268 -5.75 28.79 -1.08
C GLY A 268 -6.05 27.30 -0.87
N ALA A 269 -6.89 27.02 0.11
CA ALA A 269 -7.28 25.65 0.48
C ALA A 269 -7.97 24.92 -0.67
N LEU A 270 -8.98 25.53 -1.29
CA LEU A 270 -9.75 24.88 -2.36
C LEU A 270 -8.95 24.62 -3.63
N PRO A 271 -8.21 25.61 -4.24
CA PRO A 271 -7.41 25.31 -5.42
C PRO A 271 -6.32 24.26 -5.17
N GLY A 272 -5.69 24.27 -4.00
CA GLY A 272 -4.75 23.20 -3.60
C GLY A 272 -5.42 21.84 -3.52
N PHE A 273 -6.62 21.78 -2.96
CA PHE A 273 -7.41 20.54 -2.89
C PHE A 273 -7.78 20.01 -4.29
N ILE A 274 -8.22 20.88 -5.20
CA ILE A 274 -8.50 20.50 -6.60
C ILE A 274 -7.24 19.97 -7.27
N THR A 275 -6.10 20.67 -7.12
CA THR A 275 -4.82 20.21 -7.67
C THR A 275 -4.43 18.81 -7.12
N ALA A 276 -4.66 18.58 -5.83
CA ALA A 276 -4.37 17.28 -5.20
C ALA A 276 -5.21 16.16 -5.83
N LEU A 277 -6.51 16.37 -5.98
CA LEU A 277 -7.41 15.38 -6.59
C LEU A 277 -7.09 15.14 -8.08
N GLU A 278 -6.82 16.20 -8.85
CA GLU A 278 -6.45 16.07 -10.26
C GLU A 278 -5.11 15.35 -10.46
N ALA A 279 -4.16 15.54 -9.54
CA ALA A 279 -2.86 14.92 -9.61
C ALA A 279 -2.90 13.42 -9.30
N ALA A 280 -3.82 12.96 -8.47
CA ALA A 280 -3.92 11.57 -8.04
C ALA A 280 -4.35 10.64 -9.18
N SER A 281 -3.79 9.43 -9.23
CA SER A 281 -4.17 8.38 -10.20
C SER A 281 -5.23 7.43 -9.66
N ASN A 282 -5.27 7.20 -8.34
CA ASN A 282 -6.24 6.30 -7.71
C ASN A 282 -7.54 7.02 -7.35
N GLN A 283 -8.61 6.25 -7.14
CA GLN A 283 -9.90 6.78 -6.72
C GLN A 283 -9.91 7.22 -5.25
N ASN A 284 -9.19 6.54 -4.37
CA ASN A 284 -9.05 6.96 -2.98
C ASN A 284 -7.83 7.88 -2.85
N VAL A 285 -8.06 9.08 -2.34
CA VAL A 285 -7.04 10.14 -2.25
C VAL A 285 -7.00 10.68 -0.83
N ALA A 286 -5.91 10.43 -0.11
CA ALA A 286 -5.61 11.12 1.13
C ALA A 286 -5.01 12.48 0.82
N VAL A 287 -5.56 13.55 1.38
CA VAL A 287 -5.02 14.90 1.25
C VAL A 287 -4.50 15.35 2.60
N VAL A 288 -3.19 15.55 2.69
CA VAL A 288 -2.50 15.85 3.94
C VAL A 288 -1.74 17.17 3.84
N ALA A 289 -1.96 18.07 4.78
CA ALA A 289 -1.19 19.31 4.85
C ALA A 289 0.25 19.03 5.30
N CYS A 290 1.23 19.64 4.65
CA CYS A 290 2.66 19.48 4.97
C CYS A 290 3.00 19.93 6.42
N ASP A 291 2.21 20.83 6.99
CA ASP A 291 2.40 21.35 8.35
C ASP A 291 1.73 20.51 9.46
N LEU A 292 1.04 19.46 9.11
CA LEU A 292 0.43 18.52 10.04
C LEU A 292 1.44 17.43 10.44
N VAL A 293 2.49 17.83 11.15
CA VAL A 293 3.67 16.99 11.41
C VAL A 293 3.39 15.73 12.24
N ASN A 294 2.37 15.78 13.09
CA ASN A 294 1.95 14.66 13.94
C ASN A 294 0.79 13.86 13.33
N VAL A 295 0.56 14.00 12.01
CA VAL A 295 -0.54 13.33 11.33
C VAL A 295 -0.65 11.85 11.76
N PRO A 296 -1.84 11.39 12.18
CA PRO A 296 -2.04 10.01 12.59
C PRO A 296 -2.14 9.11 11.35
N VAL A 297 -1.02 8.50 10.99
CA VAL A 297 -0.89 7.69 9.75
C VAL A 297 -1.87 6.52 9.74
N ASP A 298 -2.06 5.87 10.90
CA ASP A 298 -2.98 4.75 11.05
C ASP A 298 -4.45 5.19 10.87
N LEU A 299 -4.79 6.44 11.25
CA LEU A 299 -6.12 7.01 11.00
C LEU A 299 -6.37 7.16 9.50
N ILE A 300 -5.40 7.70 8.74
CA ILE A 300 -5.54 7.84 7.27
C ILE A 300 -5.71 6.48 6.60
N ALA A 301 -4.97 5.47 7.06
CA ALA A 301 -5.13 4.11 6.55
C ALA A 301 -6.54 3.56 6.84
N HIS A 302 -7.03 3.77 8.05
CA HIS A 302 -8.39 3.38 8.46
C HIS A 302 -9.48 4.14 7.69
N GLU A 303 -9.31 5.44 7.47
CA GLU A 303 -10.22 6.25 6.64
C GLU A 303 -10.32 5.69 5.20
N ALA A 304 -9.20 5.25 4.63
CA ALA A 304 -9.18 4.65 3.31
C ALA A 304 -9.91 3.29 3.28
N GLU A 305 -9.77 2.49 4.33
CA GLU A 305 -10.49 1.22 4.49
C GLU A 305 -11.99 1.46 4.61
N LEU A 306 -12.43 2.37 5.47
CA LEU A 306 -13.85 2.74 5.65
C LEU A 306 -14.47 3.26 4.34
N LEU A 307 -13.74 4.09 3.59
CA LEU A 307 -14.20 4.62 2.32
C LEU A 307 -14.39 3.49 1.30
N GLU A 308 -13.42 2.61 1.17
CA GLU A 308 -13.47 1.48 0.23
C GLU A 308 -14.57 0.48 0.61
N GLU A 309 -14.69 0.13 1.89
CA GLU A 309 -15.73 -0.76 2.40
C GLU A 309 -17.14 -0.21 2.08
N SER A 310 -17.36 1.11 2.23
CA SER A 310 -18.64 1.72 1.91
C SER A 310 -19.01 1.55 0.44
N HIS A 311 -18.05 1.56 -0.48
CA HIS A 311 -18.25 1.35 -1.91
C HIS A 311 -18.47 -0.12 -2.29
N GLN A 312 -17.94 -1.05 -1.51
CA GLN A 312 -18.12 -2.49 -1.73
C GLN A 312 -19.45 -3.01 -1.15
N THR A 313 -19.89 -2.46 -0.04
CA THR A 313 -21.05 -2.98 0.72
C THR A 313 -22.33 -2.18 0.53
N SER A 314 -22.26 -0.88 0.25
CA SER A 314 -23.43 -0.02 0.13
C SER A 314 -24.01 -0.04 -1.27
N LEU A 315 -25.24 -0.54 -1.40
CA LEU A 315 -25.99 -0.54 -2.67
C LEU A 315 -26.55 0.83 -3.08
N PHE A 316 -26.65 1.81 -2.17
CA PHE A 316 -27.45 3.01 -2.43
C PHE A 316 -26.74 4.34 -2.20
N MET A 317 -25.85 4.49 -1.24
CA MET A 317 -25.14 5.75 -0.96
C MET A 317 -23.77 5.50 -0.31
N PRO A 318 -22.76 5.12 -1.09
CA PRO A 318 -21.39 5.03 -0.56
C PRO A 318 -20.90 6.41 -0.11
N PHE A 319 -19.92 6.44 0.79
CA PHE A 319 -19.32 7.69 1.21
C PHE A 319 -18.44 8.29 0.08
N ASP A 320 -18.49 9.61 -0.04
CA ASP A 320 -17.58 10.36 -0.93
C ASP A 320 -16.29 10.76 -0.21
N ALA A 321 -16.33 10.83 1.12
CA ALA A 321 -15.17 11.18 1.95
C ALA A 321 -15.29 10.62 3.36
N VAL A 322 -14.14 10.41 3.99
CA VAL A 322 -14.01 10.15 5.44
C VAL A 322 -13.10 11.22 6.01
N ILE A 323 -13.58 11.99 7.00
CA ILE A 323 -12.90 13.19 7.49
C ILE A 323 -13.01 13.26 9.02
N PRO A 324 -11.91 13.56 9.75
CA PRO A 324 -11.97 13.81 11.18
C PRO A 324 -12.67 15.13 11.50
N LEU A 325 -13.40 15.12 12.60
CA LEU A 325 -14.04 16.28 13.20
C LEU A 325 -13.45 16.52 14.61
N THR A 326 -12.82 17.67 14.80
CA THR A 326 -12.32 18.13 16.10
C THR A 326 -13.27 19.14 16.72
N ASN A 327 -12.99 19.57 17.94
CA ASN A 327 -13.73 20.67 18.58
C ASN A 327 -13.57 22.02 17.83
N GLU A 328 -12.56 22.15 16.98
CA GLU A 328 -12.30 23.33 16.15
C GLU A 328 -12.98 23.27 14.78
N GLY A 329 -13.45 22.08 14.38
CA GLY A 329 -14.11 21.84 13.10
C GLY A 329 -13.57 20.64 12.34
N PHE A 330 -13.94 20.54 11.06
CA PHE A 330 -13.43 19.49 10.18
C PHE A 330 -11.94 19.68 9.89
N GLU A 331 -11.22 18.55 9.79
CA GLU A 331 -9.81 18.50 9.40
C GLU A 331 -9.67 18.04 7.93
N PRO A 332 -10.02 18.88 6.94
CA PRO A 332 -10.11 18.47 5.53
C PRO A 332 -8.74 18.17 4.90
N PHE A 333 -7.66 18.51 5.58
CA PHE A 333 -6.29 18.19 5.15
C PHE A 333 -5.65 17.10 6.01
N CYS A 334 -6.50 16.25 6.58
CA CYS A 334 -6.20 14.96 7.18
C CYS A 334 -7.39 14.03 6.92
N GLY A 335 -7.81 13.85 5.66
CA GLY A 335 -8.96 13.04 5.30
C GLY A 335 -8.75 12.33 3.98
N VAL A 336 -9.59 11.31 3.74
CA VAL A 336 -9.58 10.51 2.52
C VAL A 336 -10.85 10.76 1.70
N TYR A 337 -10.67 10.90 0.40
CA TYR A 337 -11.67 11.40 -0.54
C TYR A 337 -11.82 10.49 -1.74
N ARG A 338 -13.05 10.25 -2.20
CA ARG A 338 -13.32 9.64 -3.49
C ARG A 338 -13.11 10.68 -4.59
N LYS A 339 -12.08 10.47 -5.41
CA LYS A 339 -11.55 11.45 -6.37
C LYS A 339 -12.64 12.12 -7.22
N ASP A 340 -13.42 11.30 -7.93
CA ASP A 340 -14.33 11.85 -8.97
C ASP A 340 -15.45 12.68 -8.33
N ALA A 341 -16.13 12.18 -7.31
CA ALA A 341 -17.21 12.89 -6.61
C ALA A 341 -16.69 14.17 -5.94
N CYS A 342 -15.55 14.09 -5.25
CA CYS A 342 -14.98 15.25 -4.56
C CYS A 342 -14.42 16.29 -5.52
N LEU A 343 -13.85 15.88 -6.64
CA LEU A 343 -13.37 16.79 -7.68
C LEU A 343 -14.56 17.56 -8.32
N GLU A 344 -15.65 16.89 -8.65
CA GLU A 344 -16.85 17.51 -9.18
C GLU A 344 -17.43 18.55 -8.21
N ALA A 345 -17.57 18.20 -6.93
CA ALA A 345 -18.04 19.11 -5.88
C ALA A 345 -17.11 20.32 -5.70
N ALA A 346 -15.79 20.09 -5.69
CA ALA A 346 -14.78 21.12 -5.53
C ALA A 346 -14.79 22.11 -6.73
N LEU A 347 -14.83 21.60 -7.97
CA LEU A 347 -14.95 22.42 -9.19
C LEU A 347 -16.26 23.20 -9.23
N THR A 348 -17.38 22.61 -8.79
CA THR A 348 -18.66 23.30 -8.67
C THR A 348 -18.57 24.46 -7.68
N CYS A 349 -17.95 24.27 -6.53
CA CYS A 349 -17.72 25.34 -5.55
C CYS A 349 -16.80 26.43 -6.11
N TRP A 350 -15.71 26.06 -6.79
CA TRP A 350 -14.77 26.97 -7.43
C TRP A 350 -15.47 27.88 -8.45
N ASN A 351 -16.24 27.30 -9.34
CA ASN A 351 -16.98 28.04 -10.38
C ASN A 351 -18.02 28.99 -9.79
N LYS A 352 -18.60 28.62 -8.63
CA LYS A 352 -19.56 29.48 -7.88
C LYS A 352 -18.86 30.45 -6.93
N ARG A 353 -17.54 30.55 -6.91
CA ARG A 353 -16.73 31.39 -6.02
C ARG A 353 -16.97 31.10 -4.52
N LYS A 354 -17.33 29.87 -4.17
CA LYS A 354 -17.51 29.40 -2.80
C LYS A 354 -16.26 28.65 -2.35
N GLU A 355 -15.23 29.39 -1.95
CA GLU A 355 -13.86 28.87 -1.81
C GLU A 355 -13.54 28.22 -0.45
N ARG A 356 -14.49 28.14 0.48
CA ARG A 356 -14.29 27.48 1.76
C ARG A 356 -14.47 25.97 1.61
N MET A 357 -13.58 25.16 2.18
CA MET A 357 -13.66 23.71 2.18
C MET A 357 -15.01 23.19 2.72
N LYS A 358 -15.60 23.88 3.72
CA LYS A 358 -16.92 23.54 4.22
C LYS A 358 -17.99 23.47 3.12
N ASN A 359 -17.94 24.37 2.11
CA ASN A 359 -18.92 24.34 1.02
C ASN A 359 -18.79 23.09 0.12
N VAL A 360 -17.58 22.52 0.02
CA VAL A 360 -17.35 21.25 -0.67
C VAL A 360 -17.90 20.12 0.17
N ILE A 361 -17.54 20.08 1.46
CA ILE A 361 -17.97 19.05 2.41
C ILE A 361 -19.51 18.98 2.50
N ASP A 362 -20.18 20.14 2.52
CA ASP A 362 -21.66 20.23 2.55
C ASP A 362 -22.35 19.64 1.28
N MET A 363 -21.59 19.34 0.21
CA MET A 363 -22.10 18.73 -1.03
C MET A 363 -21.86 17.22 -1.10
N LEU A 364 -21.11 16.65 -0.16
CA LEU A 364 -20.63 15.27 -0.17
C LEU A 364 -21.37 14.42 0.86
N ASN A 365 -21.45 13.11 0.59
CA ASN A 365 -21.83 12.13 1.60
C ASN A 365 -20.58 11.76 2.42
N VAL A 366 -20.45 12.36 3.61
CA VAL A 366 -19.23 12.26 4.42
C VAL A 366 -19.45 11.37 5.63
N ASN A 367 -18.58 10.39 5.82
CA ASN A 367 -18.40 9.71 7.09
C ASN A 367 -17.51 10.56 8.00
N ILE A 368 -18.00 10.89 9.18
CA ILE A 368 -17.31 11.75 10.13
C ILE A 368 -16.70 10.90 11.24
N ILE A 369 -15.38 11.00 11.42
CA ILE A 369 -14.69 10.40 12.56
C ILE A 369 -14.62 11.45 13.68
N ASP A 370 -15.22 11.17 14.82
CA ASP A 370 -15.12 12.04 15.99
C ASP A 370 -13.74 11.90 16.64
N ALA A 371 -12.90 12.90 16.42
CA ALA A 371 -11.52 12.91 16.91
C ALA A 371 -11.41 12.90 18.45
N ALA A 372 -12.47 13.24 19.16
CA ALA A 372 -12.45 13.22 20.62
C ALA A 372 -12.61 11.80 21.20
N SER A 373 -13.23 10.90 20.46
CA SER A 373 -13.54 9.54 20.91
C SER A 373 -12.75 8.45 20.18
N ASP A 374 -12.17 8.75 19.01
CA ASP A 374 -11.43 7.78 18.21
C ASP A 374 -10.03 7.50 18.79
N PRO A 375 -9.67 6.23 19.07
CA PRO A 375 -8.38 5.88 19.67
C PRO A 375 -7.17 6.15 18.77
N LEU A 376 -7.36 6.29 17.46
CA LEU A 376 -6.30 6.64 16.52
C LEU A 376 -5.96 8.14 16.55
N CYS A 377 -6.82 8.97 17.15
CA CYS A 377 -6.63 10.39 17.32
C CYS A 377 -5.91 10.71 18.64
N THR A 378 -4.59 10.75 18.61
CA THR A 378 -3.81 11.10 19.81
C THR A 378 -3.82 12.62 20.08
N PRO A 379 -3.67 13.08 21.34
CA PRO A 379 -3.62 14.49 21.65
C PRO A 379 -2.56 15.23 20.83
N GLY A 380 -2.95 16.31 20.15
CA GLY A 380 -2.06 17.14 19.33
C GLY A 380 -1.76 16.58 17.93
N CYS A 381 -2.41 15.49 17.50
CA CYS A 381 -2.21 14.91 16.16
C CYS A 381 -2.64 15.86 15.03
N PHE A 382 -3.58 16.76 15.27
CA PHE A 382 -4.04 17.78 14.30
C PHE A 382 -3.38 19.14 14.49
N MET A 383 -2.28 19.21 15.26
CA MET A 383 -1.56 20.48 15.47
C MET A 383 -0.80 20.89 14.22
N ASN A 384 -1.12 22.05 13.67
CA ASN A 384 -0.41 22.65 12.56
C ASN A 384 0.83 23.42 13.06
N VAL A 385 1.95 23.23 12.38
CA VAL A 385 3.20 23.97 12.65
C VAL A 385 3.25 25.21 11.77
N ASN A 386 2.96 26.39 12.34
CA ASN A 386 2.91 27.66 11.62
C ASN A 386 4.00 28.65 12.03
N THR A 387 4.64 28.43 13.18
CA THR A 387 5.68 29.29 13.76
C THR A 387 6.88 28.46 14.20
N PRO A 388 8.06 29.08 14.43
CA PRO A 388 9.22 28.41 15.03
C PRO A 388 8.90 27.80 16.41
N GLU A 389 8.03 28.43 17.17
CA GLU A 389 7.60 27.99 18.49
C GLU A 389 6.73 26.70 18.37
N ASP A 390 5.83 26.65 17.38
CA ASP A 390 5.06 25.44 17.10
C ASP A 390 5.98 24.28 16.71
N LEU A 391 7.01 24.58 15.91
CA LEU A 391 8.00 23.59 15.48
C LEU A 391 8.77 23.03 16.69
N ALA A 392 9.25 23.90 17.58
CA ALA A 392 9.96 23.49 18.79
C ALA A 392 9.06 22.62 19.70
N ARG A 393 7.79 23.02 19.84
CA ARG A 393 6.79 22.25 20.60
C ARG A 393 6.56 20.87 20.00
N ALA A 394 6.41 20.77 18.67
CA ALA A 394 6.22 19.52 17.97
C ALA A 394 7.46 18.60 18.06
N GLU A 395 8.67 19.16 18.15
CA GLU A 395 9.91 18.41 18.38
C GLU A 395 10.13 17.98 19.84
N GLY A 396 9.21 18.35 20.76
CA GLY A 396 9.38 18.08 22.19
C GLY A 396 10.46 18.92 22.86
N LYS A 397 10.94 19.96 22.19
CA LYS A 397 11.86 20.95 22.76
C LYS A 397 11.03 21.95 23.57
N THR A 398 11.08 21.85 24.87
CA THR A 398 10.53 22.88 25.76
C THR A 398 11.19 24.24 25.44
N ALA A 399 10.35 25.27 25.24
CA ALA A 399 10.79 26.62 25.06
C ALA A 399 11.45 27.17 26.34
#